data_f49d3aa4e97b677c13b0001c0d492f72
#
_entry.id   f49d3aa4e97b677c13b0001c0d492f72
#
_cell.length_a   1.000
_cell.length_b   1.000
_cell.length_c   1.000
_cell.angle_alpha   90.00
_cell.angle_beta   90.00
_cell.angle_gamma   90.00
#
_symmetry.space_group_name_H-M   'P 1'
#
loop_
_entity.id
_entity.type
_entity.pdbx_description
1 polymer ?
#
loop_
_entity_poly.entity_id
_entity_poly.type
_entity_poly.pdbx_seq_one_letter_code
_entity_poly.pdbx_strand_id
1 'polypeptide(L)'
;MWLQKTVGREVATEGIGLHSGRTARMTFVPAPPNTGLVFRVPGPAGDVLIPAVVEHAVPVEDLVRATTLAKDGVTVHTVEHVLSALAGLGITNCEIRLEGGEPPVPSCGSALGYVQMIDEAGIAFQGLPAPYYRVTRTVSWRQGDIELLAEPADHFKLSFVVDYDEPAIGYQEASFEIRPSIYRREIAPARTFALAGDVDRLRGMGLALGGSYDNALVFGDGKLAEGQELRFPDECVRHKILDLLGDLALLGMPIQGHVRARLSGHAANVEFTRLLARTERRMPRIYPPRTPREWDIVSIMEVMPHRYPFLLVDRIVELEPGRRVVGVKNVTINEPFFQGHFPGHPIMPAVLIIEAMAQTGGVLLLSSVEDARGKLVYFSGIDEARFRQPVTPGDQLRFELEMLKVRGAICKMRGTAWVGGDKVAEAVLMSTVVDS
;
A
#
# COMPACT_ATOMS: atom_id res chain seq x y z
N MET A 1 6.97 4.08 -5.65
CA MET A 1 5.67 4.16 -6.36
C MET A 1 4.75 3.09 -5.83
N TRP A 2 3.48 3.43 -5.62
CA TRP A 2 2.46 2.42 -5.35
C TRP A 2 1.76 2.05 -6.65
N LEU A 3 1.62 0.75 -6.91
CA LEU A 3 0.70 0.25 -7.93
C LEU A 3 -0.66 0.03 -7.30
N GLN A 4 -1.69 0.24 -8.11
CA GLN A 4 -3.03 -0.14 -7.70
C GLN A 4 -3.12 -1.66 -7.55
N LYS A 5 -3.74 -2.07 -6.46
CA LYS A 5 -3.93 -3.48 -6.10
C LYS A 5 -5.35 -3.70 -5.63
N THR A 6 -5.85 -4.90 -5.88
CA THR A 6 -7.10 -5.40 -5.32
C THR A 6 -6.91 -6.83 -4.81
N VAL A 7 -7.89 -7.38 -4.11
CA VAL A 7 -7.88 -8.81 -3.76
C VAL A 7 -8.04 -9.66 -5.02
N GLY A 8 -7.42 -10.85 -5.06
CA GLY A 8 -7.41 -11.70 -6.25
C GLY A 8 -8.74 -12.42 -6.52
N ARG A 9 -9.49 -12.71 -5.46
CA ARG A 9 -10.82 -13.34 -5.52
C ARG A 9 -11.66 -12.91 -4.32
N GLU A 10 -12.95 -13.19 -4.37
CA GLU A 10 -13.83 -12.99 -3.21
C GLU A 10 -13.42 -13.91 -2.04
N VAL A 11 -13.47 -13.35 -0.83
CA VAL A 11 -13.24 -14.07 0.43
C VAL A 11 -14.14 -13.49 1.51
N ALA A 12 -14.78 -14.35 2.29
CA ALA A 12 -15.76 -13.95 3.29
C ALA A 12 -15.39 -14.46 4.69
N THR A 13 -15.88 -13.74 5.71
CA THR A 13 -15.82 -14.14 7.12
C THR A 13 -17.12 -13.79 7.82
N GLU A 14 -17.43 -14.53 8.88
CA GLU A 14 -18.56 -14.27 9.76
C GLU A 14 -18.05 -14.22 11.21
N GLY A 15 -18.72 -13.46 12.04
CA GLY A 15 -18.37 -13.31 13.45
C GLY A 15 -19.24 -12.30 14.14
N ILE A 16 -18.77 -11.76 15.25
CA ILE A 16 -19.50 -10.81 16.09
C ILE A 16 -18.78 -9.46 16.02
N GLY A 17 -19.54 -8.36 15.89
CA GLY A 17 -19.01 -7.01 16.02
C GLY A 17 -18.52 -6.73 17.45
N LEU A 18 -17.37 -6.08 17.60
CA LEU A 18 -16.73 -5.82 18.90
C LEU A 18 -17.63 -4.97 19.82
N HIS A 19 -18.17 -3.90 19.28
CA HIS A 19 -18.99 -2.97 20.06
C HIS A 19 -20.46 -3.36 20.07
N SER A 20 -21.01 -3.78 18.95
CA SER A 20 -22.43 -4.12 18.81
C SER A 20 -22.81 -5.47 19.43
N GLY A 21 -21.89 -6.42 19.52
CA GLY A 21 -22.16 -7.80 19.90
C GLY A 21 -23.08 -8.56 18.94
N ARG A 22 -23.35 -8.00 17.75
CA ARG A 22 -24.24 -8.59 16.74
C ARG A 22 -23.45 -9.43 15.76
N THR A 23 -24.10 -10.46 15.25
CA THR A 23 -23.54 -11.24 14.13
C THR A 23 -23.40 -10.35 12.90
N ALA A 24 -22.25 -10.44 12.26
CA ALA A 24 -21.92 -9.73 11.03
C ALA A 24 -21.25 -10.68 10.04
N ARG A 25 -21.49 -10.42 8.77
CA ARG A 25 -20.80 -11.07 7.65
C ARG A 25 -20.10 -10.03 6.81
N MET A 26 -18.84 -10.28 6.49
CA MET A 26 -18.05 -9.39 5.65
C MET A 26 -17.38 -10.16 4.52
N THR A 27 -17.38 -9.58 3.31
CA THR A 27 -16.73 -10.16 2.13
C THR A 27 -15.84 -9.11 1.48
N PHE A 28 -14.56 -9.43 1.27
CA PHE A 28 -13.70 -8.66 0.37
C PHE A 28 -13.95 -9.10 -1.06
N VAL A 29 -14.20 -8.14 -1.95
CA VAL A 29 -14.54 -8.38 -3.36
C VAL A 29 -13.56 -7.60 -4.23
N PRO A 30 -12.97 -8.22 -5.26
CA PRO A 30 -12.13 -7.51 -6.23
C PRO A 30 -12.86 -6.29 -6.81
N ALA A 31 -12.18 -5.16 -6.85
CA ALA A 31 -12.74 -3.93 -7.41
C ALA A 31 -11.90 -3.42 -8.60
N PRO A 32 -12.50 -2.78 -9.60
CA PRO A 32 -11.78 -2.16 -10.71
C PRO A 32 -10.76 -1.11 -10.23
N PRO A 33 -9.76 -0.78 -11.05
CA PRO A 33 -8.86 0.33 -10.78
C PRO A 33 -9.62 1.65 -10.54
N ASN A 34 -9.10 2.48 -9.65
CA ASN A 34 -9.65 3.79 -9.24
C ASN A 34 -11.00 3.71 -8.49
N THR A 35 -11.40 2.54 -8.02
CA THR A 35 -12.59 2.40 -7.15
C THR A 35 -12.34 2.94 -5.74
N GLY A 36 -11.11 2.79 -5.22
CA GLY A 36 -10.82 3.03 -3.80
C GLY A 36 -11.31 1.88 -2.91
N LEU A 37 -11.32 2.12 -1.61
CA LEU A 37 -11.94 1.22 -0.63
C LEU A 37 -13.39 1.66 -0.41
N VAL A 38 -14.35 0.77 -0.60
CA VAL A 38 -15.78 1.11 -0.58
C VAL A 38 -16.55 0.05 0.20
N PHE A 39 -17.27 0.46 1.23
CA PHE A 39 -18.23 -0.41 1.91
C PHE A 39 -19.53 -0.46 1.12
N ARG A 40 -20.04 -1.67 0.87
CA ARG A 40 -21.39 -1.93 0.37
C ARG A 40 -22.22 -2.49 1.51
N VAL A 41 -23.24 -1.77 1.93
CA VAL A 41 -24.05 -2.09 3.11
C VAL A 41 -25.53 -2.06 2.74
N PRO A 42 -26.36 -3.04 3.18
CA PRO A 42 -27.80 -2.98 2.98
C PRO A 42 -28.41 -1.72 3.60
N GLY A 43 -29.22 -1.00 2.84
CA GLY A 43 -29.96 0.17 3.29
C GLY A 43 -31.47 0.04 3.03
N PRO A 44 -32.27 0.98 3.48
CA PRO A 44 -33.74 0.91 3.37
C PRO A 44 -34.28 0.86 1.94
N ALA A 45 -33.54 1.44 0.96
CA ALA A 45 -33.93 1.51 -0.43
C ALA A 45 -33.03 0.67 -1.37
N GLY A 46 -32.21 -0.21 -0.81
CA GLY A 46 -31.19 -0.99 -1.52
C GLY A 46 -29.80 -0.73 -0.95
N ASP A 47 -28.77 -1.36 -1.55
CA ASP A 47 -27.41 -1.21 -1.06
C ASP A 47 -26.90 0.23 -1.14
N VAL A 48 -26.27 0.69 -0.07
CA VAL A 48 -25.58 1.97 0.01
C VAL A 48 -24.08 1.74 -0.14
N LEU A 49 -23.45 2.48 -1.05
CA LEU A 49 -22.00 2.50 -1.23
C LEU A 49 -21.40 3.65 -0.44
N ILE A 50 -20.59 3.31 0.56
CA ILE A 50 -19.91 4.27 1.45
C ILE A 50 -18.42 4.22 1.14
N PRO A 51 -17.85 5.17 0.37
CA PRO A 51 -16.41 5.28 0.20
C PRO A 51 -15.71 5.44 1.56
N ALA A 52 -14.63 4.71 1.77
CA ALA A 52 -13.82 4.81 2.97
C ALA A 52 -12.90 6.04 2.88
N VAL A 53 -13.50 7.22 2.91
CA VAL A 53 -12.81 8.52 2.89
C VAL A 53 -13.32 9.40 4.03
N VAL A 54 -12.48 10.36 4.43
CA VAL A 54 -12.70 11.17 5.63
C VAL A 54 -13.98 12.03 5.57
N GLU A 55 -14.49 12.32 4.37
CA GLU A 55 -15.75 13.03 4.14
C GLU A 55 -16.97 12.24 4.63
N HIS A 56 -16.85 10.92 4.71
CA HIS A 56 -17.91 10.03 5.23
C HIS A 56 -17.70 9.65 6.69
N ALA A 57 -16.58 10.03 7.33
CA ALA A 57 -16.42 9.85 8.76
C ALA A 57 -17.43 10.75 9.53
N VAL A 58 -18.13 10.16 10.49
CA VAL A 58 -19.08 10.91 11.35
C VAL A 58 -18.37 12.05 12.08
N PRO A 59 -19.12 13.05 12.62
CA PRO A 59 -18.54 14.10 13.46
C PRO A 59 -17.69 13.53 14.59
N VAL A 60 -16.67 14.28 15.02
CA VAL A 60 -15.66 13.81 15.98
C VAL A 60 -16.27 13.50 17.36
N GLU A 61 -17.28 14.28 17.75
CA GLU A 61 -18.06 14.08 18.96
C GLU A 61 -18.80 12.75 19.02
N ASP A 62 -19.07 12.14 17.85
CA ASP A 62 -19.74 10.85 17.69
C ASP A 62 -18.76 9.68 17.55
N LEU A 63 -17.44 9.96 17.45
CA LEU A 63 -16.38 8.96 17.37
C LEU A 63 -15.99 8.45 18.76
N VAL A 64 -16.81 7.59 19.32
CA VAL A 64 -16.57 7.01 20.66
C VAL A 64 -15.87 5.66 20.51
N ARG A 65 -14.56 5.63 20.81
CA ARG A 65 -13.72 4.40 20.84
C ARG A 65 -13.56 3.63 19.53
N ALA A 66 -14.13 4.10 18.42
CA ALA A 66 -14.02 3.48 17.10
C ALA A 66 -14.27 4.51 15.99
N THR A 67 -13.77 4.22 14.81
CA THR A 67 -14.02 5.04 13.63
C THR A 67 -15.29 4.56 12.91
N THR A 68 -16.22 5.50 12.69
CA THR A 68 -17.51 5.25 12.05
C THR A 68 -17.66 6.03 10.77
N LEU A 69 -18.13 5.38 9.72
CA LEU A 69 -18.52 5.99 8.45
C LEU A 69 -20.04 6.05 8.33
N ALA A 70 -20.56 7.11 7.71
CA ALA A 70 -21.99 7.28 7.46
C ALA A 70 -22.26 7.86 6.08
N LYS A 71 -23.33 7.38 5.46
CA LYS A 71 -23.89 7.91 4.22
C LYS A 71 -25.34 7.48 4.05
N ASP A 72 -26.20 8.39 3.59
CA ASP A 72 -27.60 8.14 3.24
C ASP A 72 -28.38 7.42 4.37
N GLY A 73 -28.10 7.77 5.64
CA GLY A 73 -28.75 7.19 6.82
C GLY A 73 -28.24 5.80 7.23
N VAL A 74 -27.23 5.27 6.55
CA VAL A 74 -26.56 4.00 6.88
C VAL A 74 -25.20 4.28 7.53
N THR A 75 -24.85 3.52 8.56
CA THR A 75 -23.58 3.63 9.28
C THR A 75 -22.80 2.32 9.24
N VAL A 76 -21.46 2.43 9.22
CA VAL A 76 -20.52 1.33 9.44
C VAL A 76 -19.60 1.72 10.58
N HIS A 77 -19.60 0.92 11.64
CA HIS A 77 -18.79 1.15 12.84
C HIS A 77 -17.49 0.35 12.80
N THR A 78 -16.49 0.78 13.56
CA THR A 78 -15.23 0.03 13.82
C THR A 78 -14.50 -0.37 12.53
N VAL A 79 -14.32 0.60 11.61
CA VAL A 79 -13.72 0.35 10.28
C VAL A 79 -12.20 0.31 10.30
N GLU A 80 -11.57 0.83 11.36
CA GLU A 80 -10.12 1.06 11.44
C GLU A 80 -9.29 -0.20 11.26
N HIS A 81 -9.67 -1.34 11.83
CA HIS A 81 -8.91 -2.59 11.72
C HIS A 81 -8.94 -3.16 10.28
N VAL A 82 -10.10 -3.11 9.63
CA VAL A 82 -10.27 -3.53 8.23
C VAL A 82 -9.46 -2.63 7.31
N LEU A 83 -9.58 -1.31 7.49
CA LEU A 83 -8.85 -0.33 6.68
C LEU A 83 -7.35 -0.42 6.91
N SER A 84 -6.92 -0.67 8.16
CA SER A 84 -5.52 -0.91 8.51
C SER A 84 -4.95 -2.11 7.76
N ALA A 85 -5.69 -3.24 7.71
CA ALA A 85 -5.27 -4.44 6.99
C ALA A 85 -5.10 -4.18 5.48
N LEU A 86 -6.10 -3.54 4.87
CA LEU A 86 -6.06 -3.22 3.44
C LEU A 86 -4.92 -2.23 3.12
N ALA A 87 -4.80 -1.13 3.88
CA ALA A 87 -3.76 -0.14 3.69
C ALA A 87 -2.36 -0.69 3.98
N GLY A 88 -2.20 -1.47 5.06
CA GLY A 88 -0.94 -2.10 5.45
C GLY A 88 -0.40 -3.09 4.42
N LEU A 89 -1.29 -3.76 3.67
CA LEU A 89 -0.96 -4.64 2.56
C LEU A 89 -0.91 -3.93 1.20
N GLY A 90 -1.19 -2.61 1.18
CA GLY A 90 -1.16 -1.79 -0.01
C GLY A 90 -2.30 -2.06 -0.99
N ILE A 91 -3.43 -2.61 -0.53
CA ILE A 91 -4.65 -2.74 -1.32
C ILE A 91 -5.26 -1.34 -1.47
N THR A 92 -5.43 -0.90 -2.70
CA THR A 92 -5.95 0.43 -3.03
C THR A 92 -7.39 0.40 -3.54
N ASN A 93 -7.86 -0.75 -4.00
CA ASN A 93 -9.21 -0.93 -4.53
C ASN A 93 -9.82 -2.21 -3.96
N CYS A 94 -10.92 -2.09 -3.25
CA CYS A 94 -11.66 -3.24 -2.72
C CYS A 94 -13.11 -2.83 -2.43
N GLU A 95 -14.08 -3.62 -2.86
CA GLU A 95 -15.43 -3.54 -2.35
C GLU A 95 -15.54 -4.42 -1.08
N ILE A 96 -16.03 -3.84 0.00
CA ILE A 96 -16.20 -4.50 1.28
C ILE A 96 -17.71 -4.65 1.50
N ARG A 97 -18.26 -5.82 1.17
CA ARG A 97 -19.68 -6.11 1.45
C ARG A 97 -19.82 -6.42 2.92
N LEU A 98 -20.72 -5.72 3.59
CA LEU A 98 -20.92 -5.84 5.03
C LEU A 98 -22.40 -5.94 5.39
N GLU A 99 -22.76 -7.00 6.09
CA GLU A 99 -24.05 -7.19 6.76
C GLU A 99 -23.84 -7.12 8.27
N GLY A 100 -24.70 -6.44 9.00
CA GLY A 100 -24.64 -6.30 10.47
C GLY A 100 -24.12 -4.95 10.97
N GLY A 101 -23.65 -4.04 10.08
CA GLY A 101 -23.30 -2.65 10.40
C GLY A 101 -21.94 -2.43 11.10
N GLU A 102 -21.25 -3.49 11.48
CA GLU A 102 -19.92 -3.50 12.09
C GLU A 102 -19.14 -4.70 11.55
N PRO A 103 -17.88 -4.55 11.08
CA PRO A 103 -17.07 -5.67 10.67
C PRO A 103 -16.93 -6.72 11.77
N PRO A 104 -17.04 -8.02 11.46
CA PRO A 104 -16.85 -9.07 12.46
C PRO A 104 -15.40 -9.02 12.96
N VAL A 105 -15.22 -9.00 14.29
CA VAL A 105 -13.89 -9.06 14.89
C VAL A 105 -13.28 -10.42 14.55
N PRO A 106 -12.13 -10.46 13.86
CA PRO A 106 -11.38 -11.70 13.74
C PRO A 106 -11.02 -12.20 15.12
N SER A 107 -11.03 -13.48 15.32
CA SER A 107 -10.99 -14.23 16.59
C SER A 107 -10.11 -13.72 17.72
N CYS A 108 -9.31 -12.69 17.52
CA CYS A 108 -8.35 -12.21 18.52
C CYS A 108 -8.28 -10.66 18.68
N GLY A 109 -9.21 -9.89 18.10
CA GLY A 109 -9.24 -8.42 18.26
C GLY A 109 -8.06 -7.65 17.64
N SER A 110 -7.35 -8.27 16.68
CA SER A 110 -6.29 -7.66 15.90
C SER A 110 -6.67 -7.62 14.41
N ALA A 111 -5.83 -7.05 13.54
CA ALA A 111 -6.05 -7.09 12.10
C ALA A 111 -5.60 -8.41 11.44
N LEU A 112 -5.03 -9.35 12.21
CA LEU A 112 -4.42 -10.58 11.67
C LEU A 112 -5.41 -11.44 10.87
N GLY A 113 -6.66 -11.57 11.32
CA GLY A 113 -7.66 -12.35 10.59
C GLY A 113 -8.01 -11.74 9.23
N TYR A 114 -8.04 -10.42 9.11
CA TYR A 114 -8.25 -9.75 7.83
C TYR A 114 -7.04 -9.93 6.90
N VAL A 115 -5.82 -9.92 7.46
CA VAL A 115 -4.60 -10.25 6.70
C VAL A 115 -4.67 -11.68 6.16
N GLN A 116 -5.09 -12.65 6.97
CA GLN A 116 -5.26 -14.04 6.54
C GLN A 116 -6.29 -14.18 5.42
N MET A 117 -7.42 -13.45 5.50
CA MET A 117 -8.41 -13.40 4.42
C MET A 117 -7.80 -12.86 3.12
N ILE A 118 -7.02 -11.77 3.20
CA ILE A 118 -6.37 -11.18 2.02
C ILE A 118 -5.32 -12.14 1.44
N ASP A 119 -4.54 -12.81 2.29
CA ASP A 119 -3.55 -13.81 1.87
C ASP A 119 -4.22 -15.03 1.20
N GLU A 120 -5.37 -15.47 1.71
CA GLU A 120 -6.19 -16.51 1.08
C GLU A 120 -6.76 -16.07 -0.27
N ALA A 121 -7.25 -14.83 -0.38
CA ALA A 121 -7.76 -14.27 -1.62
C ALA A 121 -6.66 -14.05 -2.66
N GLY A 122 -5.41 -13.87 -2.20
CA GLY A 122 -4.30 -13.39 -3.00
C GLY A 122 -4.42 -11.89 -3.30
N ILE A 123 -3.34 -11.29 -3.79
CA ILE A 123 -3.30 -9.87 -4.19
C ILE A 123 -3.12 -9.78 -5.70
N ALA A 124 -4.04 -9.08 -6.38
CA ALA A 124 -3.99 -8.82 -7.81
C ALA A 124 -3.45 -7.42 -8.09
N PHE A 125 -2.36 -7.34 -8.84
CA PHE A 125 -1.81 -6.09 -9.33
C PHE A 125 -2.59 -5.63 -10.56
N GLN A 126 -2.96 -4.34 -10.59
CA GLN A 126 -3.82 -3.79 -11.64
C GLN A 126 -3.04 -3.03 -12.73
N GLY A 127 -1.72 -3.01 -12.65
CA GLY A 127 -0.84 -2.42 -13.66
C GLY A 127 -0.88 -0.88 -13.75
N LEU A 128 -1.65 -0.22 -12.90
CA LEU A 128 -1.81 1.23 -12.87
C LEU A 128 -1.12 1.83 -11.64
N PRO A 129 -0.47 3.00 -11.79
CA PRO A 129 0.01 3.74 -10.65
C PRO A 129 -1.14 4.15 -9.73
N ALA A 130 -0.97 3.96 -8.42
CA ALA A 130 -1.86 4.52 -7.44
C ALA A 130 -1.55 6.01 -7.21
N PRO A 131 -2.56 6.89 -7.11
CA PRO A 131 -2.34 8.22 -6.57
C PRO A 131 -1.83 8.08 -5.14
N TYR A 132 -1.00 9.02 -4.69
CA TYR A 132 -0.52 9.04 -3.31
C TYR A 132 -0.37 10.47 -2.79
N TYR A 133 -0.54 10.61 -1.49
CA TYR A 133 -0.32 11.86 -0.78
C TYR A 133 1.16 11.98 -0.41
N ARG A 134 1.83 13.00 -0.92
CA ARG A 134 3.21 13.30 -0.56
C ARG A 134 3.26 14.44 0.45
N VAL A 135 3.78 14.16 1.63
CA VAL A 135 4.06 15.19 2.63
C VAL A 135 5.25 16.02 2.14
N THR A 136 4.99 17.23 1.69
CA THR A 136 6.03 18.16 1.17
C THR A 136 6.49 19.20 2.18
N ARG A 137 5.75 19.37 3.25
CA ARG A 137 6.04 20.27 4.39
C ARG A 137 5.45 19.68 5.65
N THR A 138 5.97 20.10 6.79
CA THR A 138 5.42 19.71 8.08
C THR A 138 3.98 20.20 8.24
N VAL A 139 3.10 19.27 8.62
CA VAL A 139 1.71 19.54 9.00
C VAL A 139 1.52 19.05 10.43
N SER A 140 1.02 19.91 11.32
CA SER A 140 0.83 19.58 12.73
C SER A 140 -0.59 19.82 13.18
N TRP A 141 -1.07 18.99 14.11
CA TRP A 141 -2.33 19.14 14.82
C TRP A 141 -2.10 18.85 16.30
N ARG A 142 -2.68 19.65 17.16
CA ARG A 142 -2.53 19.52 18.62
C ARG A 142 -3.80 19.89 19.34
N GLN A 143 -4.12 19.11 20.39
CA GLN A 143 -5.20 19.40 21.34
C GLN A 143 -4.78 18.90 22.72
N GLY A 144 -4.51 19.81 23.66
CA GLY A 144 -3.94 19.49 24.96
C GLY A 144 -2.60 18.76 24.82
N ASP A 145 -2.48 17.57 25.39
CA ASP A 145 -1.27 16.72 25.33
C ASP A 145 -1.25 15.80 24.09
N ILE A 146 -2.34 15.77 23.33
CA ILE A 146 -2.42 15.01 22.09
C ILE A 146 -1.73 15.76 20.97
N GLU A 147 -0.82 15.11 20.26
CA GLU A 147 -0.11 15.70 19.13
C GLU A 147 -0.01 14.73 17.97
N LEU A 148 -0.28 15.22 16.76
CA LEU A 148 -0.03 14.54 15.49
C LEU A 148 0.77 15.45 14.57
N LEU A 149 1.77 14.86 13.90
CA LEU A 149 2.71 15.55 13.04
C LEU A 149 2.97 14.71 11.79
N ALA A 150 2.87 15.32 10.61
CA ALA A 150 3.34 14.70 9.37
C ALA A 150 4.54 15.50 8.84
N GLU A 151 5.62 14.80 8.52
CA GLU A 151 6.89 15.37 8.03
C GLU A 151 7.29 14.74 6.69
N PRO A 152 8.00 15.47 5.82
CA PRO A 152 8.55 14.91 4.60
C PRO A 152 9.45 13.70 4.90
N ALA A 153 9.24 12.59 4.18
CA ALA A 153 10.10 11.41 4.20
C ALA A 153 9.96 10.65 2.87
N ASP A 154 10.98 9.87 2.54
CA ASP A 154 11.00 9.09 1.30
C ASP A 154 10.08 7.87 1.36
N HIS A 155 9.71 7.44 2.58
CA HIS A 155 8.87 6.27 2.84
C HIS A 155 7.70 6.62 3.74
N PHE A 156 6.66 5.77 3.73
CA PHE A 156 5.61 5.87 4.71
C PHE A 156 6.09 5.27 6.03
N LYS A 157 6.20 6.09 7.05
CA LYS A 157 6.61 5.70 8.40
C LYS A 157 5.60 6.18 9.42
N LEU A 158 5.28 5.35 10.39
CA LEU A 158 4.47 5.70 11.56
C LEU A 158 5.30 5.58 12.83
N SER A 159 5.20 6.57 13.70
CA SER A 159 5.70 6.50 15.08
C SER A 159 4.57 6.84 16.03
N PHE A 160 4.48 6.14 17.13
CA PHE A 160 3.44 6.37 18.13
C PHE A 160 4.01 6.32 19.54
N VAL A 161 3.52 7.20 20.41
CA VAL A 161 3.80 7.22 21.84
C VAL A 161 2.49 7.07 22.61
N VAL A 162 2.44 6.11 23.51
CA VAL A 162 1.41 6.00 24.55
C VAL A 162 2.05 6.24 25.92
N ASP A 163 1.25 6.77 26.84
CA ASP A 163 1.64 7.00 28.22
C ASP A 163 0.40 6.83 29.09
N TYR A 164 0.27 5.68 29.72
CA TYR A 164 -0.89 5.31 30.55
C TYR A 164 -0.49 5.30 32.03
N ASP A 165 -1.38 5.79 32.88
CA ASP A 165 -1.23 5.68 34.34
C ASP A 165 -1.27 4.22 34.83
N GLU A 166 -1.77 3.28 34.00
CA GLU A 166 -1.74 1.84 34.28
C GLU A 166 -0.31 1.29 34.15
N PRO A 167 0.34 0.87 35.26
CA PRO A 167 1.75 0.48 35.27
C PRO A 167 2.09 -0.68 34.35
N ALA A 168 1.13 -1.57 34.08
CA ALA A 168 1.32 -2.70 33.17
C ALA A 168 1.38 -2.27 31.69
N ILE A 169 1.00 -1.05 31.36
CA ILE A 169 1.16 -0.44 30.03
C ILE A 169 2.28 0.60 30.08
N GLY A 170 2.13 1.61 30.96
CA GLY A 170 3.08 2.70 31.16
C GLY A 170 3.39 3.49 29.88
N TYR A 171 4.64 3.97 29.80
CA TYR A 171 5.17 4.61 28.61
C TYR A 171 5.67 3.56 27.60
N GLN A 172 5.16 3.64 26.37
CA GLN A 172 5.65 2.84 25.25
C GLN A 172 5.81 3.72 24.02
N GLU A 173 6.85 3.46 23.24
CA GLU A 173 7.11 4.10 21.95
C GLU A 173 7.48 3.05 20.92
N ALA A 174 6.91 3.17 19.71
CA ALA A 174 7.28 2.31 18.58
C ALA A 174 7.28 3.11 17.27
N SER A 175 8.07 2.64 16.31
CA SER A 175 8.25 3.27 15.02
C SER A 175 8.48 2.22 13.94
N PHE A 176 7.64 2.24 12.88
CA PHE A 176 7.71 1.27 11.79
C PHE A 176 7.63 1.96 10.44
N GLU A 177 8.43 1.49 9.51
CA GLU A 177 8.17 1.73 8.09
C GLU A 177 7.01 0.82 7.67
N ILE A 178 5.98 1.41 7.02
CA ILE A 178 4.79 0.66 6.62
C ILE A 178 5.04 -0.01 5.29
N ARG A 179 5.36 -1.30 5.38
CA ARG A 179 5.51 -2.24 4.26
C ARG A 179 4.69 -3.49 4.54
N PRO A 180 4.17 -4.19 3.52
CA PRO A 180 3.37 -5.40 3.73
C PRO A 180 4.03 -6.45 4.62
N SER A 181 5.33 -6.72 4.45
CA SER A 181 6.08 -7.67 5.27
C SER A 181 6.20 -7.24 6.74
N ILE A 182 6.48 -5.94 6.99
CA ILE A 182 6.55 -5.38 8.36
C ILE A 182 5.16 -5.36 8.98
N TYR A 183 4.14 -4.93 8.23
CA TYR A 183 2.76 -4.88 8.72
C TYR A 183 2.28 -6.25 9.19
N ARG A 184 2.48 -7.31 8.38
CA ARG A 184 2.10 -8.69 8.74
C ARG A 184 2.77 -9.18 10.01
N ARG A 185 4.04 -8.88 10.19
CA ARG A 185 4.83 -9.43 11.30
C ARG A 185 4.74 -8.61 12.57
N GLU A 186 4.73 -7.26 12.45
CA GLU A 186 4.96 -6.37 13.59
C GLU A 186 3.70 -5.62 14.04
N ILE A 187 2.71 -5.40 13.16
CA ILE A 187 1.57 -4.52 13.44
C ILE A 187 0.25 -5.30 13.44
N ALA A 188 -0.05 -6.03 12.38
CA ALA A 188 -1.33 -6.74 12.24
C ALA A 188 -1.65 -7.70 13.40
N PRO A 189 -0.68 -8.37 14.06
CA PRO A 189 -0.96 -9.25 15.19
C PRO A 189 -1.30 -8.52 16.50
N ALA A 190 -1.05 -7.21 16.64
CA ALA A 190 -1.27 -6.48 17.87
C ALA A 190 -2.78 -6.37 18.18
N ARG A 191 -3.16 -6.83 19.35
CA ARG A 191 -4.56 -6.89 19.80
C ARG A 191 -5.03 -5.58 20.43
N THR A 192 -6.33 -5.30 20.27
CA THR A 192 -6.99 -4.22 21.00
C THR A 192 -6.93 -4.46 22.50
N PHE A 193 -7.02 -3.38 23.28
CA PHE A 193 -6.92 -3.45 24.72
C PHE A 193 -7.89 -2.48 25.42
N ALA A 194 -8.21 -2.79 26.67
CA ALA A 194 -9.02 -1.96 27.53
C ALA A 194 -8.45 -1.93 28.96
N LEU A 195 -8.74 -0.85 29.69
CA LEU A 195 -8.54 -0.81 31.11
C LEU A 195 -9.74 -1.44 31.82
N ALA A 196 -9.50 -2.27 32.83
CA ALA A 196 -10.55 -2.97 33.57
C ALA A 196 -11.63 -2.01 34.11
N GLY A 197 -11.20 -0.85 34.63
CA GLY A 197 -12.13 0.20 35.11
C GLY A 197 -12.99 0.84 34.00
N ASP A 198 -12.65 0.70 32.74
CA ASP A 198 -13.46 1.23 31.61
C ASP A 198 -14.47 0.22 31.07
N VAL A 199 -14.29 -1.08 31.32
CA VAL A 199 -15.12 -2.14 30.71
C VAL A 199 -16.60 -1.98 31.07
N ASP A 200 -16.90 -1.80 32.35
CA ASP A 200 -18.30 -1.67 32.81
C ASP A 200 -18.92 -0.37 32.30
N ARG A 201 -18.14 0.71 32.23
CA ARG A 201 -18.59 1.99 31.67
C ARG A 201 -18.92 1.85 30.18
N LEU A 202 -18.05 1.20 29.39
CA LEU A 202 -18.28 0.95 27.96
C LEU A 202 -19.53 0.09 27.73
N ARG A 203 -19.72 -0.98 28.52
CA ARG A 203 -20.92 -1.81 28.44
C ARG A 203 -22.21 -1.03 28.83
N GLY A 204 -22.13 -0.16 29.83
CA GLY A 204 -23.22 0.75 30.19
C GLY A 204 -23.62 1.74 29.09
N MET A 205 -22.66 2.07 28.17
CA MET A 205 -22.90 2.89 26.98
C MET A 205 -23.33 2.07 25.75
N GLY A 206 -23.53 0.74 25.89
CA GLY A 206 -23.88 -0.15 24.78
C GLY A 206 -22.70 -0.48 23.88
N LEU A 207 -21.45 -0.28 24.32
CA LEU A 207 -20.21 -0.60 23.62
C LEU A 207 -19.54 -1.84 24.23
N ALA A 208 -18.58 -2.41 23.50
CA ALA A 208 -17.83 -3.62 23.89
C ALA A 208 -18.72 -4.82 24.25
N LEU A 209 -19.93 -4.92 23.65
CA LEU A 209 -20.86 -6.01 23.89
C LEU A 209 -20.38 -7.36 23.35
N GLY A 210 -19.57 -7.35 22.30
CA GLY A 210 -18.87 -8.51 21.75
C GLY A 210 -17.47 -8.72 22.33
N GLY A 211 -17.02 -7.85 23.24
CA GLY A 211 -15.69 -7.93 23.87
C GLY A 211 -15.57 -9.10 24.84
N SER A 212 -14.49 -9.84 24.73
CA SER A 212 -14.12 -10.95 25.60
C SER A 212 -12.61 -10.95 25.85
N TYR A 213 -12.15 -11.75 26.81
CA TYR A 213 -10.71 -11.97 27.06
C TYR A 213 -9.99 -12.63 25.89
N ASP A 214 -10.72 -13.21 24.92
CA ASP A 214 -10.12 -13.81 23.72
C ASP A 214 -9.81 -12.76 22.65
N ASN A 215 -10.60 -11.67 22.61
CA ASN A 215 -10.51 -10.66 21.56
C ASN A 215 -10.08 -9.24 22.04
N ALA A 216 -9.78 -9.06 23.32
CA ALA A 216 -9.20 -7.83 23.85
C ALA A 216 -8.26 -8.13 25.02
N LEU A 217 -7.14 -7.43 25.10
CA LEU A 217 -6.28 -7.42 26.28
C LEU A 217 -6.94 -6.56 27.36
N VAL A 218 -6.96 -7.03 28.60
CA VAL A 218 -7.55 -6.26 29.72
C VAL A 218 -6.46 -6.02 30.77
N PHE A 219 -6.20 -4.74 31.04
CA PHE A 219 -5.22 -4.30 32.04
C PHE A 219 -5.90 -3.69 33.25
N GLY A 220 -5.42 -3.98 34.45
CA GLY A 220 -5.87 -3.38 35.67
C GLY A 220 -5.03 -3.81 36.87
N ASP A 221 -4.97 -2.96 37.89
CA ASP A 221 -4.18 -3.18 39.12
C ASP A 221 -2.70 -3.48 38.87
N GLY A 222 -2.11 -2.83 37.86
CA GLY A 222 -0.70 -2.99 37.50
C GLY A 222 -0.36 -4.28 36.77
N LYS A 223 -1.32 -5.02 36.24
CA LYS A 223 -1.12 -6.31 35.54
C LYS A 223 -2.10 -6.57 34.43
N LEU A 224 -1.73 -7.47 33.54
CA LEU A 224 -2.62 -8.05 32.54
C LEU A 224 -3.56 -9.07 33.22
N ALA A 225 -4.77 -9.20 32.70
CA ALA A 225 -5.77 -10.15 33.21
C ALA A 225 -5.23 -11.58 33.22
N GLU A 226 -5.66 -12.36 34.21
CA GLU A 226 -5.22 -13.75 34.38
C GLU A 226 -5.53 -14.59 33.12
N GLY A 227 -4.57 -15.39 32.70
CA GLY A 227 -4.67 -16.25 31.51
C GLY A 227 -4.38 -15.54 30.20
N GLN A 228 -4.10 -14.24 30.20
CA GLN A 228 -3.67 -13.52 29.01
C GLN A 228 -2.13 -13.36 29.00
N GLU A 229 -1.55 -13.44 27.80
CA GLU A 229 -0.12 -13.19 27.56
C GLU A 229 0.03 -12.18 26.42
N LEU A 230 1.04 -11.32 26.50
CA LEU A 230 1.36 -10.38 25.43
C LEU A 230 2.06 -11.11 24.26
N ARG A 231 1.68 -10.76 23.04
CA ARG A 231 2.39 -11.19 21.81
C ARG A 231 3.70 -10.42 21.63
N PHE A 232 3.71 -9.16 22.05
CA PHE A 232 4.86 -8.25 22.03
C PHE A 232 4.93 -7.51 23.36
N PRO A 233 6.13 -7.22 23.87
CA PRO A 233 6.28 -6.44 25.12
C PRO A 233 5.62 -5.05 25.03
N ASP A 234 5.54 -4.50 23.81
CA ASP A 234 4.99 -3.20 23.44
C ASP A 234 3.69 -3.32 22.61
N GLU A 235 2.87 -4.35 22.89
CA GLU A 235 1.68 -4.67 22.08
C GLU A 235 0.68 -3.51 22.03
N CYS A 236 0.53 -2.74 23.11
CA CYS A 236 -0.40 -1.63 23.17
C CYS A 236 -0.05 -0.51 22.18
N VAL A 237 1.21 -0.09 22.12
CA VAL A 237 1.61 0.95 21.15
C VAL A 237 1.58 0.45 19.71
N ARG A 238 1.85 -0.84 19.48
CA ARG A 238 1.69 -1.45 18.14
C ARG A 238 0.23 -1.44 17.69
N HIS A 239 -0.70 -1.73 18.61
CA HIS A 239 -2.12 -1.62 18.31
C HIS A 239 -2.53 -0.18 18.00
N LYS A 240 -2.00 0.81 18.74
CA LYS A 240 -2.26 2.21 18.41
C LYS A 240 -1.71 2.64 17.04
N ILE A 241 -0.61 2.02 16.58
CA ILE A 241 -0.12 2.21 15.20
C ILE A 241 -1.07 1.55 14.18
N LEU A 242 -1.64 0.38 14.50
CA LEU A 242 -2.67 -0.28 13.70
C LEU A 242 -3.89 0.63 13.53
N ASP A 243 -4.42 1.17 14.62
CA ASP A 243 -5.54 2.11 14.63
C ASP A 243 -5.24 3.36 13.78
N LEU A 244 -4.09 3.99 14.04
CA LEU A 244 -3.67 5.18 13.30
C LEU A 244 -3.58 4.93 11.80
N LEU A 245 -3.04 3.78 11.40
CA LEU A 245 -2.95 3.41 9.98
C LEU A 245 -4.35 3.28 9.34
N GLY A 246 -5.29 2.66 10.04
CA GLY A 246 -6.67 2.53 9.59
C GLY A 246 -7.39 3.87 9.45
N ASP A 247 -7.20 4.76 10.43
CA ASP A 247 -7.78 6.11 10.41
C ASP A 247 -7.16 6.99 9.31
N LEU A 248 -5.85 6.87 9.07
CA LEU A 248 -5.15 7.56 7.97
C LEU A 248 -5.54 7.01 6.60
N ALA A 249 -5.97 5.76 6.49
CA ALA A 249 -6.46 5.18 5.23
C ALA A 249 -7.69 5.93 4.69
N LEU A 250 -8.43 6.65 5.56
CA LEU A 250 -9.52 7.55 5.17
C LEU A 250 -9.06 8.75 4.33
N LEU A 251 -7.76 8.96 4.15
CA LEU A 251 -7.27 9.89 3.12
C LEU A 251 -7.58 9.41 1.69
N GLY A 252 -7.96 8.12 1.53
CA GLY A 252 -8.33 7.51 0.27
C GLY A 252 -7.15 7.18 -0.65
N MET A 253 -5.92 7.37 -0.17
CA MET A 253 -4.69 7.08 -0.93
C MET A 253 -3.51 6.80 0.00
N PRO A 254 -2.48 6.04 -0.46
CA PRO A 254 -1.25 5.85 0.28
C PRO A 254 -0.53 7.17 0.62
N ILE A 255 0.20 7.19 1.72
CA ILE A 255 0.97 8.36 2.18
C ILE A 255 2.47 8.12 1.93
N GLN A 256 3.17 9.14 1.46
CA GLN A 256 4.63 9.25 1.46
C GLN A 256 5.03 10.35 2.45
N GLY A 257 5.58 9.96 3.58
CA GLY A 257 5.93 10.86 4.68
C GLY A 257 6.04 10.10 5.99
N HIS A 258 6.49 10.78 7.03
CA HIS A 258 6.55 10.25 8.39
C HIS A 258 5.44 10.88 9.23
N VAL A 259 4.49 10.08 9.71
CA VAL A 259 3.46 10.52 10.65
C VAL A 259 3.85 10.07 12.06
N ARG A 260 3.88 11.04 12.97
CA ARG A 260 4.11 10.83 14.40
C ARG A 260 2.85 11.17 15.17
N ALA A 261 2.50 10.33 16.12
CA ALA A 261 1.35 10.52 16.99
C ALA A 261 1.77 10.34 18.46
N ARG A 262 1.28 11.22 19.31
CA ARG A 262 1.43 11.13 20.76
C ARG A 262 0.06 11.19 21.40
N LEU A 263 -0.27 10.19 22.23
CA LEU A 263 -1.50 10.06 23.03
C LEU A 263 -2.80 10.19 22.20
N SER A 264 -2.74 9.95 20.89
CA SER A 264 -3.90 10.12 20.03
C SER A 264 -4.87 8.94 20.08
N GLY A 265 -6.10 9.20 19.64
CA GLY A 265 -7.18 8.23 19.45
C GLY A 265 -7.93 8.56 18.17
N HIS A 266 -8.98 7.80 17.84
CA HIS A 266 -9.71 7.89 16.58
C HIS A 266 -10.20 9.30 16.26
N ALA A 267 -10.75 10.02 17.22
CA ALA A 267 -11.19 11.39 17.03
C ALA A 267 -10.07 12.30 16.53
N ALA A 268 -8.91 12.30 17.20
CA ALA A 268 -7.75 13.09 16.81
C ALA A 268 -7.14 12.62 15.47
N ASN A 269 -7.09 11.31 15.26
CA ASN A 269 -6.58 10.71 14.02
C ASN A 269 -7.43 11.13 12.81
N VAL A 270 -8.76 11.08 12.94
CA VAL A 270 -9.70 11.48 11.88
C VAL A 270 -9.62 12.98 11.62
N GLU A 271 -9.54 13.83 12.67
CA GLU A 271 -9.34 15.28 12.50
C GLU A 271 -8.01 15.58 11.80
N PHE A 272 -6.95 14.89 12.17
CA PHE A 272 -5.67 15.05 11.50
C PHE A 272 -5.75 14.59 10.03
N THR A 273 -6.44 13.50 9.73
CA THR A 273 -6.69 13.03 8.37
C THR A 273 -7.49 14.07 7.56
N ARG A 274 -8.50 14.72 8.17
CA ARG A 274 -9.23 15.85 7.55
C ARG A 274 -8.30 17.04 7.26
N LEU A 275 -7.38 17.35 8.18
CA LEU A 275 -6.40 18.41 7.97
C LEU A 275 -5.47 18.06 6.80
N LEU A 276 -4.96 16.83 6.73
CA LEU A 276 -4.15 16.38 5.60
C LEU A 276 -4.92 16.48 4.28
N ALA A 277 -6.17 16.01 4.24
CA ALA A 277 -7.01 16.09 3.04
C ALA A 277 -7.21 17.53 2.54
N ARG A 278 -7.37 18.51 3.46
CA ARG A 278 -7.51 19.93 3.12
C ARG A 278 -6.18 20.55 2.67
N THR A 279 -5.05 20.04 3.16
CA THR A 279 -3.71 20.53 2.76
C THR A 279 -3.20 19.86 1.51
N GLU A 280 -3.95 18.89 1.00
CA GLU A 280 -3.60 18.17 -0.21
C GLU A 280 -3.42 19.13 -1.37
N ARG A 281 -2.17 19.25 -1.80
CA ARG A 281 -1.91 19.51 -3.20
C ARG A 281 -1.70 18.14 -3.83
N ARG A 282 -2.74 17.63 -4.48
CA ARG A 282 -2.55 16.57 -5.47
C ARG A 282 -1.39 17.04 -6.32
N MET A 283 -0.26 16.32 -6.27
CA MET A 283 0.77 16.54 -7.28
C MET A 283 0.09 16.14 -8.58
N PRO A 284 -0.38 17.10 -9.40
CA PRO A 284 -0.88 16.74 -10.71
C PRO A 284 0.28 16.04 -11.38
N ARG A 285 0.06 14.87 -11.96
CA ARG A 285 1.02 14.35 -12.93
C ARG A 285 1.23 15.47 -13.91
N ILE A 286 2.49 15.87 -14.10
CA ILE A 286 2.83 16.95 -15.02
C ILE A 286 2.26 16.63 -16.41
N TYR A 287 2.15 15.34 -16.71
CA TYR A 287 1.46 14.82 -17.88
C TYR A 287 0.62 13.62 -17.47
N PRO A 288 -0.71 13.66 -17.58
CA PRO A 288 -1.51 12.46 -17.42
C PRO A 288 -1.04 11.42 -18.45
N PRO A 289 -0.97 10.12 -18.08
CA PRO A 289 -0.67 9.08 -19.04
C PRO A 289 -1.68 9.16 -20.19
N ARG A 290 -1.20 9.02 -21.42
CA ARG A 290 -2.07 9.06 -22.61
C ARG A 290 -3.07 7.91 -22.62
N THR A 291 -2.68 6.80 -22.00
CA THR A 291 -3.55 5.66 -21.76
C THR A 291 -3.42 5.17 -20.32
N PRO A 292 -4.39 4.47 -19.76
CA PRO A 292 -4.34 3.94 -18.40
C PRO A 292 -3.20 2.97 -18.10
N ARG A 293 -2.51 2.45 -19.14
CA ARG A 293 -1.41 1.48 -19.00
C ARG A 293 -0.02 2.07 -19.20
N GLU A 294 0.07 3.40 -19.41
CA GLU A 294 1.36 4.07 -19.62
C GLU A 294 2.00 4.53 -18.31
N TRP A 295 3.34 4.39 -18.23
CA TRP A 295 4.17 4.96 -17.17
C TRP A 295 5.11 6.00 -17.77
N ASP A 296 5.12 7.18 -17.18
CA ASP A 296 6.09 8.21 -17.48
C ASP A 296 7.45 7.94 -16.81
N ILE A 297 8.44 8.76 -17.13
CA ILE A 297 9.80 8.61 -16.59
C ILE A 297 9.86 8.76 -15.07
N VAL A 298 8.99 9.57 -14.48
CA VAL A 298 8.93 9.74 -13.01
C VAL A 298 8.48 8.44 -12.37
N SER A 299 7.44 7.82 -12.90
CA SER A 299 6.93 6.52 -12.47
C SER A 299 7.99 5.40 -12.60
N ILE A 300 8.76 5.41 -13.69
CA ILE A 300 9.86 4.45 -13.88
C ILE A 300 10.96 4.66 -12.83
N MET A 301 11.37 5.90 -12.58
CA MET A 301 12.41 6.22 -11.58
C MET A 301 12.01 5.88 -10.13
N GLU A 302 10.72 5.78 -9.83
CA GLU A 302 10.24 5.36 -8.51
C GLU A 302 10.41 3.86 -8.26
N VAL A 303 10.44 3.05 -9.32
CA VAL A 303 10.60 1.58 -9.27
C VAL A 303 12.02 1.16 -9.56
N MET A 304 12.64 1.77 -10.61
CA MET A 304 13.98 1.45 -11.04
C MET A 304 15.02 2.30 -10.31
N PRO A 305 16.11 1.70 -9.78
CA PRO A 305 17.17 2.45 -9.09
C PRO A 305 18.05 3.26 -10.06
N HIS A 306 18.02 2.94 -11.34
CA HIS A 306 18.84 3.57 -12.39
C HIS A 306 18.56 5.08 -12.50
N ARG A 307 19.62 5.86 -12.77
CA ARG A 307 19.57 7.31 -12.98
C ARG A 307 20.48 7.67 -14.17
N TYR A 308 20.39 8.90 -14.64
CA TYR A 308 21.31 9.44 -15.61
C TYR A 308 22.78 9.18 -15.21
N PRO A 309 23.68 8.74 -16.12
CA PRO A 309 23.41 8.51 -17.56
C PRO A 309 22.94 7.09 -17.90
N PHE A 310 22.61 6.24 -16.92
CA PHE A 310 22.38 4.81 -17.10
C PHE A 310 20.90 4.41 -17.07
N LEU A 311 19.97 5.35 -16.98
CA LEU A 311 18.54 5.09 -17.16
C LEU A 311 18.21 5.19 -18.66
N LEU A 312 17.92 4.05 -19.27
CA LEU A 312 17.79 3.91 -20.73
C LEU A 312 16.34 3.60 -21.19
N VAL A 313 15.36 3.91 -20.37
CA VAL A 313 13.94 3.75 -20.71
C VAL A 313 13.22 5.05 -20.43
N ASP A 314 12.52 5.60 -21.42
CA ASP A 314 11.82 6.88 -21.30
C ASP A 314 10.34 6.71 -20.91
N ARG A 315 9.73 5.59 -21.32
CA ARG A 315 8.30 5.32 -21.09
C ARG A 315 8.00 3.82 -21.11
N ILE A 316 7.04 3.40 -20.29
CA ILE A 316 6.34 2.12 -20.48
C ILE A 316 4.99 2.43 -21.11
N VAL A 317 4.69 1.83 -22.25
CA VAL A 317 3.46 2.07 -23.02
C VAL A 317 2.41 0.99 -22.81
N GLU A 318 2.84 -0.21 -22.40
CA GLU A 318 1.96 -1.32 -22.03
C GLU A 318 2.58 -2.08 -20.86
N LEU A 319 1.78 -2.43 -19.85
CA LEU A 319 2.19 -3.28 -18.74
C LEU A 319 1.06 -4.25 -18.38
N GLU A 320 1.35 -5.53 -18.53
CA GLU A 320 0.54 -6.63 -18.01
C GLU A 320 1.34 -7.31 -16.89
N PRO A 321 1.06 -7.04 -15.61
CA PRO A 321 1.82 -7.55 -14.48
C PRO A 321 2.05 -9.06 -14.55
N GLY A 322 3.29 -9.48 -14.32
CA GLY A 322 3.69 -10.89 -14.36
C GLY A 322 3.72 -11.54 -15.75
N ARG A 323 3.33 -10.84 -16.82
CA ARG A 323 3.21 -11.42 -18.17
C ARG A 323 4.01 -10.68 -19.24
N ARG A 324 3.74 -9.39 -19.48
CA ARG A 324 4.29 -8.64 -20.62
C ARG A 324 4.49 -7.16 -20.30
N VAL A 325 5.52 -6.59 -20.90
CA VAL A 325 5.77 -5.14 -20.84
C VAL A 325 6.24 -4.63 -22.20
N VAL A 326 5.86 -3.40 -22.52
CA VAL A 326 6.37 -2.67 -23.67
C VAL A 326 6.95 -1.34 -23.21
N GLY A 327 8.25 -1.14 -23.46
CA GLY A 327 8.98 0.08 -23.16
C GLY A 327 9.44 0.81 -24.41
N VAL A 328 9.73 2.10 -24.23
CA VAL A 328 10.20 2.98 -25.30
C VAL A 328 11.43 3.75 -24.82
N LYS A 329 12.46 3.84 -25.70
CA LYS A 329 13.57 4.77 -25.59
C LYS A 329 13.67 5.64 -26.84
N ASN A 330 13.77 6.94 -26.65
CA ASN A 330 14.14 7.88 -27.72
C ASN A 330 15.67 8.00 -27.76
N VAL A 331 16.26 7.62 -28.87
CA VAL A 331 17.71 7.68 -29.06
C VAL A 331 18.07 9.07 -29.56
N THR A 332 18.80 9.86 -28.75
CA THR A 332 19.20 11.22 -29.13
C THR A 332 20.69 11.34 -29.16
N ILE A 333 21.21 12.28 -29.98
CA ILE A 333 22.65 12.56 -30.06
C ILE A 333 23.27 13.04 -28.75
N ASN A 334 22.44 13.47 -27.79
CA ASN A 334 22.87 13.93 -26.47
C ASN A 334 23.25 12.81 -25.49
N GLU A 335 23.06 11.56 -25.88
CA GLU A 335 23.48 10.43 -25.06
C GLU A 335 25.01 10.38 -24.94
N PRO A 336 25.59 10.24 -23.73
CA PRO A 336 27.04 10.34 -23.51
C PRO A 336 27.86 9.33 -24.30
N PHE A 337 27.30 8.15 -24.58
CA PHE A 337 28.03 7.10 -25.29
C PHE A 337 28.32 7.43 -26.77
N PHE A 338 27.59 8.37 -27.40
CA PHE A 338 27.88 8.77 -28.79
C PHE A 338 29.17 9.60 -28.95
N GLN A 339 29.70 10.14 -27.82
CA GLN A 339 31.02 10.83 -27.87
C GLN A 339 32.15 9.87 -28.24
N GLY A 340 32.01 8.58 -27.89
CA GLY A 340 33.03 7.57 -28.15
C GLY A 340 32.62 6.47 -29.13
N HIS A 341 31.34 6.30 -29.43
CA HIS A 341 30.86 5.14 -30.20
C HIS A 341 30.04 5.55 -31.44
N PHE A 342 30.63 6.02 -32.53
CA PHE A 342 32.01 6.35 -32.80
C PHE A 342 32.12 7.79 -33.29
N PRO A 343 33.23 8.50 -33.09
CA PRO A 343 33.42 9.84 -33.66
C PRO A 343 33.11 9.89 -35.14
N GLY A 344 32.17 10.77 -35.55
CA GLY A 344 31.74 10.90 -36.95
C GLY A 344 30.82 9.80 -37.48
N HIS A 345 30.55 8.75 -36.68
CA HIS A 345 29.63 7.64 -37.05
C HIS A 345 28.85 7.14 -35.79
N PRO A 346 27.88 7.92 -35.29
CA PRO A 346 27.19 7.61 -34.06
C PRO A 346 26.26 6.41 -34.22
N ILE A 347 26.58 5.31 -33.54
CA ILE A 347 25.77 4.10 -33.45
C ILE A 347 25.56 3.79 -31.96
N MET A 348 24.33 3.47 -31.53
CA MET A 348 24.08 3.05 -30.16
C MET A 348 24.81 1.73 -29.90
N PRO A 349 25.62 1.63 -28.82
CA PRO A 349 26.24 0.36 -28.44
C PRO A 349 25.21 -0.75 -28.28
N ALA A 350 25.42 -1.86 -28.97
CA ALA A 350 24.49 -2.98 -28.99
C ALA A 350 24.21 -3.53 -27.57
N VAL A 351 25.24 -3.52 -26.70
CA VAL A 351 25.09 -3.94 -25.29
C VAL A 351 24.15 -3.02 -24.51
N LEU A 352 24.07 -1.73 -24.86
CA LEU A 352 23.15 -0.79 -24.23
C LEU A 352 21.69 -0.96 -24.71
N ILE A 353 21.48 -1.54 -25.91
CA ILE A 353 20.14 -1.97 -26.34
C ILE A 353 19.66 -3.12 -25.47
N ILE A 354 20.53 -4.08 -25.14
CA ILE A 354 20.21 -5.18 -24.21
C ILE A 354 19.95 -4.64 -22.80
N GLU A 355 20.74 -3.67 -22.33
CA GLU A 355 20.54 -3.05 -21.02
C GLU A 355 19.18 -2.32 -20.95
N ALA A 356 18.83 -1.52 -21.97
CA ALA A 356 17.53 -0.85 -22.03
C ALA A 356 16.36 -1.85 -22.07
N MET A 357 16.55 -2.97 -22.78
CA MET A 357 15.61 -4.09 -22.79
C MET A 357 15.48 -4.68 -21.39
N ALA A 358 16.59 -4.89 -20.68
CA ALA A 358 16.58 -5.43 -19.32
C ALA A 358 15.92 -4.48 -18.31
N GLN A 359 16.16 -3.18 -18.41
CA GLN A 359 15.50 -2.19 -17.58
C GLN A 359 13.97 -2.20 -17.80
N THR A 360 13.53 -2.33 -19.06
CA THR A 360 12.12 -2.52 -19.38
C THR A 360 11.55 -3.78 -18.71
N GLY A 361 12.29 -4.90 -18.78
CA GLY A 361 11.92 -6.14 -18.07
C GLY A 361 11.97 -6.03 -16.55
N GLY A 362 12.90 -5.23 -16.03
CA GLY A 362 13.01 -4.90 -14.61
C GLY A 362 11.76 -4.20 -14.08
N VAL A 363 11.16 -3.30 -14.86
CA VAL A 363 9.87 -2.67 -14.51
C VAL A 363 8.77 -3.73 -14.39
N LEU A 364 8.67 -4.68 -15.35
CA LEU A 364 7.70 -5.78 -15.27
C LEU A 364 7.91 -6.62 -14.00
N LEU A 365 9.14 -6.98 -13.70
CA LEU A 365 9.48 -7.83 -12.57
C LEU A 365 9.17 -7.13 -11.24
N LEU A 366 9.69 -5.91 -11.04
CA LEU A 366 9.50 -5.15 -9.81
C LEU A 366 8.04 -4.71 -9.60
N SER A 367 7.28 -4.50 -10.68
CA SER A 367 5.85 -4.21 -10.58
C SER A 367 4.99 -5.37 -10.06
N SER A 368 5.55 -6.58 -10.04
CA SER A 368 4.88 -7.81 -9.59
C SER A 368 5.38 -8.30 -8.22
N VAL A 369 6.30 -7.56 -7.59
CA VAL A 369 6.86 -7.90 -6.27
C VAL A 369 6.19 -7.04 -5.20
N GLU A 370 5.79 -7.65 -4.10
CA GLU A 370 5.04 -6.98 -3.03
C GLU A 370 5.85 -5.83 -2.37
N ASP A 371 7.11 -6.07 -2.02
CA ASP A 371 8.05 -5.09 -1.44
C ASP A 371 9.18 -4.80 -2.44
N ALA A 372 8.85 -4.09 -3.55
CA ALA A 372 9.83 -3.80 -4.59
C ALA A 372 10.89 -2.76 -4.18
N ARG A 373 10.63 -1.96 -3.14
CA ARG A 373 11.58 -0.95 -2.66
C ARG A 373 12.79 -1.60 -2.02
N GLY A 374 13.98 -1.05 -2.35
CA GLY A 374 15.22 -1.61 -1.85
C GLY A 374 15.57 -2.95 -2.49
N LYS A 375 14.93 -3.30 -3.61
CA LYS A 375 15.31 -4.47 -4.39
C LYS A 375 16.04 -4.03 -5.66
N LEU A 376 17.06 -4.81 -5.98
CA LEU A 376 17.85 -4.66 -7.20
C LEU A 376 17.61 -5.84 -8.12
N VAL A 377 17.71 -5.61 -9.41
CA VAL A 377 17.61 -6.65 -10.42
C VAL A 377 18.97 -6.82 -11.07
N TYR A 378 19.63 -7.94 -10.82
CA TYR A 378 20.91 -8.27 -11.41
C TYR A 378 20.77 -9.24 -12.55
N PHE A 379 21.52 -9.00 -13.63
CA PHE A 379 21.70 -10.00 -14.65
C PHE A 379 22.35 -11.26 -14.08
N SER A 380 21.76 -12.42 -14.38
CA SER A 380 22.37 -13.74 -14.14
C SER A 380 22.76 -14.46 -15.42
N GLY A 381 22.24 -14.00 -16.56
CA GLY A 381 22.62 -14.52 -17.87
C GLY A 381 21.89 -13.82 -19.02
N ILE A 382 22.50 -13.90 -20.20
CA ILE A 382 21.93 -13.42 -21.46
C ILE A 382 22.12 -14.52 -22.48
N ASP A 383 21.03 -15.10 -22.98
CA ASP A 383 21.04 -16.13 -24.01
C ASP A 383 20.50 -15.59 -25.34
N GLU A 384 20.84 -16.24 -26.43
CA GLU A 384 20.26 -16.01 -27.76
C GLU A 384 20.32 -14.55 -28.24
N ALA A 385 21.29 -13.74 -27.76
CA ALA A 385 21.40 -12.36 -28.17
C ALA A 385 21.76 -12.26 -29.66
N ARG A 386 20.99 -11.47 -30.41
CA ARG A 386 21.16 -11.20 -31.83
C ARG A 386 20.97 -9.71 -32.10
N PHE A 387 21.86 -9.11 -32.84
CA PHE A 387 21.79 -7.73 -33.32
C PHE A 387 21.67 -7.76 -34.84
N ARG A 388 20.69 -7.08 -35.40
CA ARG A 388 20.34 -7.21 -36.82
C ARG A 388 20.58 -5.96 -37.62
N GLN A 389 20.35 -4.79 -37.00
CA GLN A 389 20.53 -3.49 -37.62
C GLN A 389 21.11 -2.49 -36.61
N PRO A 390 21.95 -1.53 -37.07
CA PRO A 390 22.42 -0.46 -36.21
C PRO A 390 21.28 0.48 -35.83
N VAL A 391 21.37 1.02 -34.59
CA VAL A 391 20.44 2.02 -34.05
C VAL A 391 21.22 3.34 -33.97
N THR A 392 20.64 4.41 -34.49
CA THR A 392 21.28 5.72 -34.66
C THR A 392 20.50 6.84 -33.99
N PRO A 393 21.13 8.01 -33.74
CA PRO A 393 20.37 9.17 -33.21
C PRO A 393 19.20 9.55 -34.14
N GLY A 394 18.02 9.73 -33.54
CA GLY A 394 16.77 9.96 -34.24
C GLY A 394 15.82 8.75 -34.20
N ASP A 395 16.35 7.56 -33.95
CA ASP A 395 15.52 6.35 -33.83
C ASP A 395 14.73 6.35 -32.51
N GLN A 396 13.56 5.69 -32.53
CA GLN A 396 12.83 5.31 -31.35
C GLN A 396 12.84 3.79 -31.20
N LEU A 397 13.51 3.30 -30.15
CA LEU A 397 13.46 1.89 -29.78
C LEU A 397 12.17 1.56 -29.06
N ARG A 398 11.50 0.51 -29.51
CA ARG A 398 10.37 -0.13 -28.84
C ARG A 398 10.81 -1.51 -28.36
N PHE A 399 10.75 -1.74 -27.08
CA PHE A 399 11.09 -3.02 -26.44
C PHE A 399 9.81 -3.76 -26.09
N GLU A 400 9.72 -5.02 -26.49
CA GLU A 400 8.64 -5.93 -26.11
C GLU A 400 9.25 -7.09 -25.34
N LEU A 401 8.81 -7.28 -24.08
CA LEU A 401 9.30 -8.38 -23.27
C LEU A 401 8.13 -9.23 -22.76
N GLU A 402 8.34 -10.54 -22.78
CA GLU A 402 7.42 -11.53 -22.25
C GLU A 402 8.11 -12.35 -21.17
N MET A 403 7.41 -12.56 -20.05
CA MET A 403 7.83 -13.41 -18.97
C MET A 403 7.72 -14.87 -19.41
N LEU A 404 8.83 -15.59 -19.47
CA LEU A 404 8.85 -17.02 -19.82
C LEU A 404 8.73 -17.90 -18.57
N LYS A 405 9.42 -17.51 -17.49
CA LYS A 405 9.44 -18.30 -16.25
C LYS A 405 9.88 -17.45 -15.07
N VAL A 406 9.25 -17.69 -13.91
CA VAL A 406 9.70 -17.20 -12.60
C VAL A 406 9.89 -18.41 -11.69
N ARG A 407 11.02 -18.48 -10.99
CA ARG A 407 11.30 -19.52 -9.99
C ARG A 407 12.05 -18.91 -8.81
N GLY A 408 11.33 -18.66 -7.72
CA GLY A 408 11.88 -17.92 -6.57
C GLY A 408 12.29 -16.52 -6.99
N ALA A 409 13.52 -16.12 -6.70
CA ALA A 409 14.08 -14.82 -7.05
C ALA A 409 14.56 -14.72 -8.51
N ILE A 410 14.59 -15.84 -9.27
CA ILE A 410 15.12 -15.89 -10.65
C ILE A 410 13.97 -15.76 -11.64
N CYS A 411 14.12 -14.87 -12.61
CA CYS A 411 13.21 -14.75 -13.74
C CYS A 411 13.93 -14.95 -15.07
N LYS A 412 13.18 -15.41 -16.08
CA LYS A 412 13.61 -15.53 -17.47
C LYS A 412 12.59 -14.83 -18.37
N MET A 413 13.04 -13.94 -19.22
CA MET A 413 12.21 -13.16 -20.13
C MET A 413 12.77 -13.24 -21.55
N ARG A 414 11.90 -13.25 -22.56
CA ARG A 414 12.27 -13.01 -23.94
C ARG A 414 12.01 -11.56 -24.28
N GLY A 415 13.00 -10.88 -24.86
CA GLY A 415 12.91 -9.50 -25.27
C GLY A 415 13.20 -9.35 -26.77
N THR A 416 12.50 -8.42 -27.39
CA THR A 416 12.72 -7.98 -28.77
C THR A 416 12.72 -6.46 -28.81
N ALA A 417 13.69 -5.88 -29.53
CA ALA A 417 13.78 -4.45 -29.79
C ALA A 417 13.46 -4.14 -31.27
N TRP A 418 12.67 -3.10 -31.47
CA TRP A 418 12.18 -2.66 -32.76
C TRP A 418 12.50 -1.18 -33.00
N VAL A 419 12.81 -0.82 -34.24
CA VAL A 419 12.81 0.56 -34.73
C VAL A 419 11.84 0.62 -35.90
N GLY A 420 10.76 1.40 -35.78
CA GLY A 420 9.68 1.35 -36.74
C GLY A 420 9.05 -0.06 -36.77
N GLY A 421 9.09 -0.68 -37.95
CA GLY A 421 8.60 -2.07 -38.16
C GLY A 421 9.73 -3.12 -38.15
N ASP A 422 11.00 -2.70 -38.05
CA ASP A 422 12.16 -3.57 -38.19
C ASP A 422 12.67 -4.07 -36.83
N LYS A 423 12.90 -5.38 -36.74
CA LYS A 423 13.53 -6.00 -35.56
C LYS A 423 15.04 -5.69 -35.59
N VAL A 424 15.52 -4.93 -34.60
CA VAL A 424 16.92 -4.51 -34.49
C VAL A 424 17.73 -5.39 -33.54
N ALA A 425 17.12 -5.92 -32.48
CA ALA A 425 17.77 -6.84 -31.56
C ALA A 425 16.74 -7.79 -30.90
N GLU A 426 17.26 -8.92 -30.43
CA GLU A 426 16.49 -9.87 -29.59
C GLU A 426 17.42 -10.59 -28.62
N ALA A 427 16.91 -10.98 -27.45
CA ALA A 427 17.62 -11.76 -26.46
C ALA A 427 16.68 -12.49 -25.52
N VAL A 428 17.23 -13.49 -24.83
CA VAL A 428 16.61 -14.09 -23.66
C VAL A 428 17.39 -13.67 -22.43
N LEU A 429 16.74 -12.97 -21.52
CA LEU A 429 17.35 -12.34 -20.35
C LEU A 429 17.04 -13.17 -19.12
N MET A 430 18.03 -13.45 -18.30
CA MET A 430 17.89 -14.03 -16.98
C MET A 430 18.35 -13.05 -15.94
N SER A 431 17.50 -12.83 -14.93
CA SER A 431 17.75 -11.87 -13.85
C SER A 431 17.38 -12.45 -12.50
N THR A 432 18.04 -11.94 -11.46
CA THR A 432 17.77 -12.30 -10.07
C THR A 432 17.41 -11.04 -9.29
N VAL A 433 16.34 -11.11 -8.50
CA VAL A 433 15.98 -10.03 -7.56
C VAL A 433 16.76 -10.25 -6.27
N VAL A 434 17.43 -9.20 -5.80
CA VAL A 434 18.19 -9.20 -4.54
C VAL A 434 17.78 -8.01 -3.69
N ASP A 435 17.97 -8.10 -2.37
CA ASP A 435 17.83 -6.97 -1.46
C ASP A 435 19.05 -6.05 -1.60
N SER A 436 18.84 -4.70 -1.55
CA SER A 436 19.89 -3.68 -1.67
C SER A 436 20.68 -3.50 -0.38
#